data_dfe797ad0e5c024a62bc571a1ad3bd45
#
_entry.id   dfe797ad0e5c024a62bc571a1ad3bd45
#
_cell.length_a   1.000
_cell.length_b   1.000
_cell.length_c   1.000
_cell.angle_alpha   90.00
_cell.angle_beta   90.00
_cell.angle_gamma   90.00
#
_symmetry.space_group_name_H-M   'P 1'
#
loop_
_entity.id
_entity.type
_entity.pdbx_description
1 polymer ?
#
loop_
_entity_poly.entity_id
_entity_poly.type
_entity_poly.pdbx_seq_one_letter_code
_entity_poly.pdbx_strand_id
1 'polypeptide(L)'
;RDHFGVKPIFYFSKDDFLLFGSEAKAILSHPSVPRKRNNHAIHLLSNLRYVQSNQTLFKDINHVPPGSYLLYENERIVIKRYFQFNPSIQKMSYNEAKEGILEKLKKAVKTQLISDVPIGVYLSGGMDSSSLVAMMSDLGIDDIRTFTLGFNEPTDEFESAQIIADQFDTEHYTMNLDLNPMKYFPNVIWHSEVPKINLLQGYIMSNFVSKHVKVVLGGMGGDELFAGYDIHGILYALQSLSDWVHKSIENFI
;
A
#
# COMPACT_ATOMS: atom_id res chain seq x y z
N ARG A 1 0.86 -5.40 -14.92
CA ARG A 1 0.73 -5.02 -13.52
C ARG A 1 -0.19 -3.82 -13.41
N ASP A 2 -1.05 -3.80 -12.40
CA ASP A 2 -2.04 -2.73 -12.21
C ASP A 2 -1.41 -1.33 -12.10
N HIS A 3 -2.24 -0.30 -12.14
CA HIS A 3 -1.83 1.12 -12.25
C HIS A 3 -0.80 1.52 -11.20
N PHE A 4 -1.00 1.12 -9.94
CA PHE A 4 -0.15 1.50 -8.81
C PHE A 4 0.71 0.34 -8.28
N GLY A 5 0.61 -0.85 -8.90
CA GLY A 5 1.41 -2.02 -8.53
C GLY A 5 0.98 -2.69 -7.24
N VAL A 6 -0.29 -2.59 -6.87
CA VAL A 6 -0.86 -3.23 -5.67
C VAL A 6 -0.67 -4.75 -5.72
N LYS A 7 -0.87 -5.36 -6.89
CA LYS A 7 -0.62 -6.79 -7.10
C LYS A 7 0.78 -6.98 -7.69
N PRO A 8 1.66 -7.74 -7.02
CA PRO A 8 3.02 -7.95 -7.49
C PRO A 8 3.06 -8.90 -8.69
N ILE A 9 3.97 -8.63 -9.62
CA ILE A 9 4.40 -9.57 -10.65
C ILE A 9 5.91 -9.48 -10.73
N PHE A 10 6.56 -10.61 -10.49
CA PHE A 10 8.00 -10.80 -10.68
C PHE A 10 8.24 -11.55 -11.98
N TYR A 11 9.40 -11.35 -12.56
CA TYR A 11 9.84 -12.10 -13.73
C TYR A 11 11.36 -12.35 -13.71
N PHE A 12 11.73 -13.42 -14.34
CA PHE A 12 13.11 -13.78 -14.69
C PHE A 12 13.11 -14.23 -16.15
N SER A 13 14.07 -13.74 -16.90
CA SER A 13 14.28 -14.18 -18.29
C SER A 13 15.73 -14.48 -18.52
N LYS A 14 15.98 -15.57 -19.19
CA LYS A 14 17.31 -15.98 -19.60
C LYS A 14 17.20 -16.87 -20.85
N ASP A 15 18.04 -16.61 -21.83
CA ASP A 15 18.09 -17.34 -23.07
C ASP A 15 16.70 -17.42 -23.75
N ASP A 16 16.12 -18.59 -23.86
CA ASP A 16 14.88 -18.90 -24.56
C ASP A 16 13.64 -19.02 -23.68
N PHE A 17 13.72 -18.69 -22.36
CA PHE A 17 12.59 -18.86 -21.48
C PHE A 17 12.30 -17.63 -20.58
N LEU A 18 11.03 -17.47 -20.25
CA LEU A 18 10.50 -16.51 -19.31
C LEU A 18 9.80 -17.23 -18.16
N LEU A 19 10.13 -16.88 -16.93
CA LEU A 19 9.39 -17.27 -15.74
C LEU A 19 8.74 -16.03 -15.12
N PHE A 20 7.54 -16.18 -14.62
CA PHE A 20 6.86 -15.12 -13.88
C PHE A 20 6.05 -15.70 -12.73
N GLY A 21 5.77 -14.85 -11.74
CA GLY A 21 4.99 -15.23 -10.56
C GLY A 21 4.68 -14.04 -9.67
N SER A 22 3.81 -14.24 -8.71
CA SER A 22 3.45 -13.22 -7.72
C SER A 22 4.48 -13.09 -6.61
N GLU A 23 5.41 -14.03 -6.49
CA GLU A 23 6.46 -14.07 -5.49
C GLU A 23 7.78 -14.50 -6.14
N ALA A 24 8.91 -13.89 -5.74
CA ALA A 24 10.22 -14.23 -6.29
C ALA A 24 10.65 -15.65 -5.92
N LYS A 25 10.26 -16.16 -4.74
CA LYS A 25 10.55 -17.54 -4.33
C LYS A 25 9.91 -18.59 -5.24
N ALA A 26 8.78 -18.30 -5.87
CA ALA A 26 8.19 -19.19 -6.88
C ALA A 26 9.10 -19.33 -8.10
N ILE A 27 9.71 -18.21 -8.54
CA ILE A 27 10.69 -18.20 -9.62
C ILE A 27 11.97 -18.93 -9.20
N LEU A 28 12.46 -18.67 -7.97
CA LEU A 28 13.65 -19.31 -7.40
C LEU A 28 13.51 -20.82 -7.21
N SER A 29 12.30 -21.38 -7.23
CA SER A 29 12.08 -22.83 -7.16
C SER A 29 12.47 -23.55 -8.45
N HIS A 30 12.56 -22.82 -9.58
CA HIS A 30 12.97 -23.41 -10.85
C HIS A 30 14.48 -23.70 -10.87
N PRO A 31 14.93 -24.91 -11.27
CA PRO A 31 16.32 -25.32 -11.16
C PRO A 31 17.29 -24.49 -12.01
N SER A 32 16.84 -23.91 -13.11
CA SER A 32 17.69 -23.07 -13.99
C SER A 32 17.85 -21.63 -13.47
N VAL A 33 17.16 -21.22 -12.38
CA VAL A 33 17.28 -19.89 -11.83
C VAL A 33 18.38 -19.83 -10.77
N PRO A 34 19.42 -18.99 -10.96
CA PRO A 34 20.50 -18.89 -9.99
C PRO A 34 20.02 -18.23 -8.69
N ARG A 35 20.25 -18.88 -7.55
CA ARG A 35 19.97 -18.31 -6.22
C ARG A 35 21.09 -17.35 -5.80
N LYS A 36 21.20 -16.22 -6.51
CA LYS A 36 22.23 -15.20 -6.27
C LYS A 36 21.64 -13.93 -5.67
N ARG A 37 22.35 -13.33 -4.73
CA ARG A 37 21.97 -12.04 -4.13
C ARG A 37 22.24 -10.90 -5.10
N ASN A 38 21.37 -9.89 -5.09
CA ASN A 38 21.60 -8.61 -5.74
C ASN A 38 22.22 -7.64 -4.72
N ASN A 39 23.54 -7.56 -4.70
CA ASN A 39 24.28 -6.75 -3.73
C ASN A 39 23.95 -5.25 -3.85
N HIS A 40 23.66 -4.76 -5.07
CA HIS A 40 23.24 -3.38 -5.27
C HIS A 40 21.88 -3.10 -4.61
N ALA A 41 20.90 -3.97 -4.82
CA ALA A 41 19.58 -3.83 -4.18
C ALA A 41 19.65 -3.95 -2.64
N ILE A 42 20.52 -4.83 -2.13
CA ILE A 42 20.79 -4.95 -0.69
C ILE A 42 21.39 -3.64 -0.15
N HIS A 43 22.35 -3.05 -0.84
CA HIS A 43 22.93 -1.77 -0.45
C HIS A 43 21.88 -0.64 -0.44
N LEU A 44 21.03 -0.56 -1.47
CA LEU A 44 19.92 0.40 -1.52
C LEU A 44 18.96 0.20 -0.34
N LEU A 45 18.54 -1.04 -0.09
CA LEU A 45 17.66 -1.33 1.03
C LEU A 45 18.24 -0.92 2.38
N SER A 46 19.54 -1.16 2.60
CA SER A 46 20.23 -0.82 3.86
C SER A 46 20.32 0.68 4.09
N ASN A 47 20.47 1.48 3.04
CA ASN A 47 20.63 2.94 3.15
C ASN A 47 19.32 3.69 3.02
N LEU A 48 18.45 3.28 2.09
CA LEU A 48 17.21 4.00 1.74
C LEU A 48 15.97 3.35 2.34
N ARG A 49 16.08 2.17 2.95
CA ARG A 49 14.98 1.32 3.43
C ARG A 49 14.02 0.83 2.33
N TYR A 50 14.34 1.04 1.07
CA TYR A 50 13.60 0.50 -0.08
C TYR A 50 14.56 0.21 -1.25
N VAL A 51 14.12 -0.62 -2.17
CA VAL A 51 14.86 -0.93 -3.40
C VAL A 51 14.28 -0.07 -4.51
N GLN A 52 15.13 0.72 -5.14
CA GLN A 52 14.74 1.58 -6.27
C GLN A 52 14.48 0.75 -7.54
N SER A 53 13.69 1.32 -8.43
CA SER A 53 13.33 0.74 -9.72
C SER A 53 12.62 -0.64 -9.60
N ASN A 54 12.82 -1.49 -10.57
CA ASN A 54 12.15 -2.79 -10.66
C ASN A 54 12.98 -3.95 -10.10
N GLN A 55 14.10 -3.66 -9.44
CA GLN A 55 15.00 -4.68 -8.92
C GLN A 55 14.43 -5.37 -7.68
N THR A 56 14.89 -6.58 -7.44
CA THR A 56 14.67 -7.33 -6.21
C THR A 56 15.98 -7.61 -5.48
N LEU A 57 15.91 -8.19 -4.29
CA LEU A 57 17.09 -8.65 -3.56
C LEU A 57 17.76 -9.87 -4.21
N PHE A 58 17.10 -10.46 -5.20
CA PHE A 58 17.60 -11.59 -5.97
C PHE A 58 18.11 -11.11 -7.34
N LYS A 59 19.33 -11.53 -7.69
CA LYS A 59 19.93 -11.13 -8.96
C LYS A 59 19.11 -11.66 -10.14
N ASP A 60 18.90 -10.80 -11.14
CA ASP A 60 18.21 -11.09 -12.39
C ASP A 60 16.68 -11.36 -12.24
N ILE A 61 16.13 -11.32 -11.01
CA ILE A 61 14.69 -11.33 -10.79
C ILE A 61 14.22 -9.88 -10.61
N ASN A 62 13.25 -9.46 -11.41
CA ASN A 62 12.75 -8.09 -11.44
C ASN A 62 11.24 -8.06 -11.27
N HIS A 63 10.72 -6.90 -10.84
CA HIS A 63 9.31 -6.58 -10.91
C HIS A 63 8.92 -6.09 -12.31
N VAL A 64 7.74 -6.45 -12.76
CA VAL A 64 7.08 -5.66 -13.81
C VAL A 64 6.72 -4.29 -13.22
N PRO A 65 7.06 -3.15 -13.85
CA PRO A 65 6.73 -1.83 -13.32
C PRO A 65 5.22 -1.63 -13.14
N PRO A 66 4.78 -0.81 -12.15
CA PRO A 66 3.39 -0.39 -12.05
C PRO A 66 2.90 0.26 -13.35
N GLY A 67 1.62 0.06 -13.68
CA GLY A 67 1.00 0.61 -14.88
C GLY A 67 1.64 0.14 -16.18
N SER A 68 2.21 -1.06 -16.18
CA SER A 68 2.95 -1.61 -17.33
C SER A 68 2.54 -3.04 -17.62
N TYR A 69 2.74 -3.45 -18.86
CA TYR A 69 2.66 -4.84 -19.25
C TYR A 69 4.01 -5.32 -19.82
N LEU A 70 4.27 -6.60 -19.64
CA LEU A 70 5.41 -7.29 -20.23
C LEU A 70 4.90 -8.18 -21.36
N LEU A 71 5.49 -8.02 -22.53
CA LEU A 71 5.28 -8.87 -23.69
C LEU A 71 6.55 -9.69 -23.91
N TYR A 72 6.40 -11.01 -24.06
CA TYR A 72 7.47 -11.92 -24.43
C TYR A 72 7.16 -12.53 -25.79
N GLU A 73 7.94 -12.18 -26.76
CA GLU A 73 7.75 -12.61 -28.14
C GLU A 73 9.13 -12.76 -28.82
N ASN A 74 9.32 -13.83 -29.58
CA ASN A 74 10.57 -14.13 -30.26
C ASN A 74 11.82 -14.03 -29.34
N GLU A 75 11.73 -14.64 -28.15
CA GLU A 75 12.80 -14.66 -27.13
C GLU A 75 13.18 -13.26 -26.60
N ARG A 76 12.36 -12.25 -26.85
CA ARG A 76 12.60 -10.87 -26.41
C ARG A 76 11.52 -10.39 -25.46
N ILE A 77 11.95 -9.64 -24.46
CA ILE A 77 11.07 -8.96 -23.53
C ILE A 77 10.92 -7.50 -23.96
N VAL A 78 9.68 -7.07 -24.07
CA VAL A 78 9.31 -5.67 -24.22
C VAL A 78 8.41 -5.26 -23.07
N ILE A 79 8.80 -4.25 -22.31
CA ILE A 79 7.99 -3.68 -21.23
C ILE A 79 7.46 -2.34 -21.71
N LYS A 80 6.12 -2.19 -21.72
CA LYS A 80 5.46 -0.95 -22.12
C LYS A 80 4.58 -0.44 -20.99
N ARG A 81 4.71 0.85 -20.71
CA ARG A 81 3.84 1.54 -19.76
C ARG A 81 2.53 1.91 -20.48
N TYR A 82 1.40 1.50 -19.89
CA TYR A 82 0.06 1.85 -20.40
C TYR A 82 -0.63 2.90 -19.51
N PHE A 83 -0.15 3.13 -18.30
CA PHE A 83 -0.68 4.11 -17.36
C PHE A 83 0.45 4.93 -16.76
N GLN A 84 0.27 6.24 -16.76
CA GLN A 84 1.13 7.19 -16.03
C GLN A 84 0.22 8.15 -15.26
N PHE A 85 0.52 8.31 -13.97
CA PHE A 85 -0.17 9.29 -13.16
C PHE A 85 0.34 10.69 -13.52
N ASN A 86 -0.55 11.47 -14.15
CA ASN A 86 -0.27 12.85 -14.54
C ASN A 86 -1.29 13.77 -13.85
N PRO A 87 -0.99 14.26 -12.64
CA PRO A 87 -1.90 15.17 -11.93
C PRO A 87 -2.01 16.50 -12.67
N SER A 88 -3.22 17.04 -12.73
CA SER A 88 -3.47 18.38 -13.26
C SER A 88 -4.21 19.21 -12.21
N ILE A 89 -3.75 20.45 -12.02
CA ILE A 89 -4.42 21.39 -11.13
C ILE A 89 -5.71 21.86 -11.80
N GLN A 90 -6.84 21.65 -11.13
CA GLN A 90 -8.14 22.13 -11.56
C GLN A 90 -8.62 23.22 -10.62
N LYS A 91 -9.14 24.32 -11.17
CA LYS A 91 -9.78 25.37 -10.36
C LYS A 91 -11.22 24.93 -10.07
N MET A 92 -11.54 24.73 -8.82
CA MET A 92 -12.89 24.39 -8.35
C MET A 92 -13.12 24.97 -6.96
N SER A 93 -14.37 25.18 -6.57
CA SER A 93 -14.72 25.57 -5.21
C SER A 93 -14.49 24.42 -4.22
N TYR A 94 -14.42 24.74 -2.94
CA TYR A 94 -14.29 23.74 -1.88
C TYR A 94 -15.46 22.72 -1.91
N ASN A 95 -16.68 23.18 -2.12
CA ASN A 95 -17.85 22.30 -2.16
C ASN A 95 -17.82 21.34 -3.35
N GLU A 96 -17.48 21.84 -4.54
CA GLU A 96 -17.31 21.00 -5.74
C GLU A 96 -16.21 19.94 -5.54
N ALA A 97 -15.08 20.32 -4.91
CA ALA A 97 -14.01 19.39 -4.59
C ALA A 97 -14.48 18.32 -3.59
N LYS A 98 -15.15 18.73 -2.52
CA LYS A 98 -15.69 17.83 -1.49
C LYS A 98 -16.67 16.80 -2.07
N GLU A 99 -17.64 17.26 -2.85
CA GLU A 99 -18.64 16.39 -3.48
C GLU A 99 -17.99 15.43 -4.48
N GLY A 100 -17.09 15.95 -5.32
CA GLY A 100 -16.36 15.13 -6.29
C GLY A 100 -15.44 14.08 -5.67
N ILE A 101 -14.79 14.39 -4.55
CA ILE A 101 -13.98 13.42 -3.77
C ILE A 101 -14.89 12.33 -3.21
N LEU A 102 -15.99 12.71 -2.55
CA LEU A 102 -16.92 11.76 -1.94
C LEU A 102 -17.50 10.79 -2.98
N GLU A 103 -17.92 11.31 -4.14
CA GLU A 103 -18.43 10.47 -5.24
C GLU A 103 -17.38 9.48 -5.73
N LYS A 104 -16.15 9.95 -5.96
CA LYS A 104 -15.05 9.10 -6.44
C LYS A 104 -14.65 8.04 -5.43
N LEU A 105 -14.59 8.39 -4.14
CA LEU A 105 -14.27 7.44 -3.07
C LEU A 105 -15.38 6.39 -2.94
N LYS A 106 -16.66 6.78 -2.93
CA LYS A 106 -17.79 5.82 -2.93
C LYS A 106 -17.73 4.87 -4.11
N LYS A 107 -17.43 5.38 -5.31
CA LYS A 107 -17.25 4.56 -6.51
C LYS A 107 -16.09 3.59 -6.38
N ALA A 108 -14.95 4.04 -5.84
CA ALA A 108 -13.76 3.20 -5.63
C ALA A 108 -14.07 2.08 -4.62
N VAL A 109 -14.68 2.40 -3.48
CA VAL A 109 -15.08 1.41 -2.46
C VAL A 109 -16.05 0.41 -3.07
N LYS A 110 -17.12 0.87 -3.74
CA LYS A 110 -18.09 0.00 -4.41
C LYS A 110 -17.44 -0.98 -5.38
N THR A 111 -16.43 -0.53 -6.13
CA THR A 111 -15.72 -1.38 -7.07
C THR A 111 -14.87 -2.44 -6.37
N GLN A 112 -14.28 -2.09 -5.23
CA GLN A 112 -13.44 -3.01 -4.45
C GLN A 112 -14.25 -3.97 -3.57
N LEU A 113 -15.53 -3.72 -3.36
CA LEU A 113 -16.45 -4.63 -2.67
C LEU A 113 -16.94 -5.80 -3.54
N ILE A 114 -16.57 -5.84 -4.82
CA ILE A 114 -16.88 -6.98 -5.70
C ILE A 114 -16.03 -8.18 -5.26
N SER A 115 -16.65 -9.12 -4.57
CA SER A 115 -15.99 -10.29 -4.01
C SER A 115 -16.98 -11.45 -3.84
N ASP A 116 -16.51 -12.67 -4.01
CA ASP A 116 -17.28 -13.91 -3.75
C ASP A 116 -17.22 -14.36 -2.27
N VAL A 117 -16.52 -13.58 -1.43
CA VAL A 117 -16.32 -13.91 0.00
C VAL A 117 -16.51 -12.66 0.85
N PRO A 118 -16.82 -12.80 2.15
CA PRO A 118 -16.93 -11.67 3.06
C PRO A 118 -15.67 -10.79 3.07
N ILE A 119 -15.89 -9.48 3.10
CA ILE A 119 -14.84 -8.46 3.14
C ILE A 119 -14.84 -7.81 4.51
N GLY A 120 -13.66 -7.63 5.10
CA GLY A 120 -13.47 -6.84 6.31
C GLY A 120 -12.73 -5.53 6.05
N VAL A 121 -12.56 -4.74 7.10
CA VAL A 121 -11.85 -3.46 7.08
C VAL A 121 -10.84 -3.39 8.22
N TYR A 122 -9.61 -2.98 7.93
CA TYR A 122 -8.70 -2.53 8.98
C TYR A 122 -9.20 -1.20 9.53
N LEU A 123 -9.49 -1.16 10.83
CA LEU A 123 -10.03 0.02 11.50
C LEU A 123 -9.06 0.51 12.57
N SER A 124 -8.62 1.75 12.44
CA SER A 124 -7.77 2.44 13.42
C SER A 124 -8.50 3.58 14.15
N GLY A 125 -9.72 3.92 13.71
CA GLY A 125 -10.41 5.13 14.17
C GLY A 125 -9.86 6.42 13.53
N GLY A 126 -8.80 6.33 12.73
CA GLY A 126 -8.31 7.43 11.89
C GLY A 126 -9.25 7.73 10.72
N MET A 127 -9.12 8.90 10.11
CA MET A 127 -10.03 9.41 9.07
C MET A 127 -10.16 8.44 7.89
N ASP A 128 -9.08 7.88 7.40
CA ASP A 128 -9.06 7.03 6.21
C ASP A 128 -9.83 5.73 6.44
N SER A 129 -9.52 5.02 7.52
CA SER A 129 -10.18 3.76 7.85
C SER A 129 -11.64 3.94 8.22
N SER A 130 -11.97 5.00 8.96
CA SER A 130 -13.35 5.34 9.33
C SER A 130 -14.21 5.73 8.12
N SER A 131 -13.58 6.42 7.14
CA SER A 131 -14.25 6.77 5.89
C SER A 131 -14.62 5.52 5.06
N LEU A 132 -13.79 4.48 5.09
CA LEU A 132 -14.14 3.21 4.42
C LEU A 132 -15.37 2.57 5.04
N VAL A 133 -15.42 2.47 6.38
CA VAL A 133 -16.58 1.92 7.12
C VAL A 133 -17.84 2.72 6.82
N ALA A 134 -17.76 4.05 6.90
CA ALA A 134 -18.89 4.94 6.59
C ALA A 134 -19.41 4.75 5.15
N MET A 135 -18.49 4.64 4.18
CA MET A 135 -18.87 4.41 2.76
C MET A 135 -19.49 3.03 2.54
N MET A 136 -19.01 1.99 3.23
CA MET A 136 -19.61 0.65 3.14
C MET A 136 -21.02 0.66 3.71
N SER A 137 -21.23 1.29 4.86
CA SER A 137 -22.56 1.48 5.45
C SER A 137 -23.49 2.28 4.53
N ASP A 138 -23.02 3.39 3.97
CA ASP A 138 -23.78 4.19 2.98
C ASP A 138 -24.13 3.41 1.69
N LEU A 139 -23.37 2.37 1.36
CA LEU A 139 -23.64 1.48 0.23
C LEU A 139 -24.58 0.34 0.58
N GLY A 140 -25.08 0.28 1.82
CA GLY A 140 -26.02 -0.73 2.30
C GLY A 140 -25.38 -2.07 2.63
N ILE A 141 -24.12 -2.07 3.06
CA ILE A 141 -23.45 -3.27 3.58
C ILE A 141 -23.77 -3.37 5.08
N ASP A 142 -24.52 -4.38 5.48
CA ASP A 142 -24.97 -4.55 6.87
C ASP A 142 -24.02 -5.42 7.72
N ASP A 143 -23.27 -6.34 7.11
CA ASP A 143 -22.32 -7.24 7.81
C ASP A 143 -20.90 -6.74 7.62
N ILE A 144 -20.57 -5.59 8.24
CA ILE A 144 -19.23 -5.00 8.16
C ILE A 144 -18.37 -5.56 9.29
N ARG A 145 -17.30 -6.27 8.94
CA ARG A 145 -16.31 -6.79 9.90
C ARG A 145 -15.12 -5.85 9.97
N THR A 146 -14.81 -5.41 11.18
CA THR A 146 -13.69 -4.48 11.40
C THR A 146 -12.64 -5.06 12.32
N PHE A 147 -11.38 -4.70 12.09
CA PHE A 147 -10.24 -5.30 12.78
C PHE A 147 -9.26 -4.24 13.26
N THR A 148 -8.91 -4.28 14.56
CA THR A 148 -7.93 -3.39 15.18
C THR A 148 -6.86 -4.19 15.89
N LEU A 149 -5.61 -3.74 15.77
CA LEU A 149 -4.44 -4.32 16.42
C LEU A 149 -3.79 -3.28 17.35
N GLY A 150 -3.47 -3.68 18.57
CA GLY A 150 -2.69 -2.88 19.51
C GLY A 150 -1.47 -3.62 20.04
N PHE A 151 -0.60 -2.90 20.73
CA PHE A 151 0.70 -3.36 21.21
C PHE A 151 0.90 -3.13 22.70
N ASN A 152 -0.15 -2.86 23.45
CA ASN A 152 -0.12 -2.39 24.84
C ASN A 152 0.61 -1.04 25.00
N GLU A 153 0.48 -0.17 24.02
CA GLU A 153 1.09 1.16 24.02
C GLU A 153 0.02 2.25 24.21
N PRO A 154 0.39 3.40 24.81
CA PRO A 154 -0.55 4.53 24.96
C PRO A 154 -1.07 5.07 23.61
N THR A 155 -0.42 4.73 22.53
CA THR A 155 -0.78 5.12 21.15
C THR A 155 -1.72 4.13 20.47
N ASP A 156 -2.14 3.05 21.17
CA ASP A 156 -3.12 2.10 20.63
C ASP A 156 -4.47 2.78 20.37
N GLU A 157 -5.06 2.47 19.24
CA GLU A 157 -6.24 3.16 18.72
C GLU A 157 -7.56 2.41 19.03
N PHE A 158 -7.59 1.56 20.07
CA PHE A 158 -8.76 0.75 20.39
C PHE A 158 -10.00 1.58 20.71
N GLU A 159 -9.86 2.66 21.51
CA GLU A 159 -11.01 3.50 21.89
C GLU A 159 -11.59 4.22 20.67
N SER A 160 -10.77 4.82 19.84
CA SER A 160 -11.21 5.53 18.63
C SER A 160 -11.83 4.57 17.60
N ALA A 161 -11.26 3.37 17.45
CA ALA A 161 -11.82 2.33 16.59
C ALA A 161 -13.19 1.84 17.11
N GLN A 162 -13.33 1.64 18.44
CA GLN A 162 -14.58 1.21 19.05
C GLN A 162 -15.71 2.23 18.83
N ILE A 163 -15.43 3.53 18.94
CA ILE A 163 -16.43 4.59 18.65
C ILE A 163 -17.00 4.45 17.24
N ILE A 164 -16.13 4.20 16.26
CA ILE A 164 -16.55 4.01 14.87
C ILE A 164 -17.31 2.70 14.69
N ALA A 165 -16.84 1.64 15.33
CA ALA A 165 -17.49 0.33 15.29
C ALA A 165 -18.92 0.39 15.84
N ASP A 166 -19.11 1.07 16.99
CA ASP A 166 -20.41 1.26 17.62
C ASP A 166 -21.33 2.16 16.76
N GLN A 167 -20.78 3.20 16.15
CA GLN A 167 -21.55 4.14 15.32
C GLN A 167 -22.15 3.46 14.07
N PHE A 168 -21.42 2.51 13.49
CA PHE A 168 -21.82 1.84 12.24
C PHE A 168 -22.26 0.38 12.46
N ASP A 169 -22.45 -0.04 13.72
CA ASP A 169 -22.91 -1.37 14.12
C ASP A 169 -22.10 -2.50 13.43
N THR A 170 -20.76 -2.40 13.50
CA THR A 170 -19.87 -3.37 12.87
C THR A 170 -19.54 -4.53 13.80
N GLU A 171 -19.30 -5.72 13.24
CA GLU A 171 -18.72 -6.84 13.97
C GLU A 171 -17.24 -6.56 14.19
N HIS A 172 -16.88 -6.00 15.38
CA HIS A 172 -15.56 -5.47 15.66
C HIS A 172 -14.67 -6.50 16.39
N TYR A 173 -13.51 -6.79 15.79
CA TYR A 173 -12.51 -7.71 16.35
C TYR A 173 -11.25 -6.95 16.74
N THR A 174 -10.82 -7.14 17.97
CA THR A 174 -9.58 -6.55 18.48
C THR A 174 -8.56 -7.61 18.84
N MET A 175 -7.30 -7.28 18.67
CA MET A 175 -6.19 -8.12 19.09
C MET A 175 -5.11 -7.27 19.73
N ASN A 176 -4.73 -7.62 20.96
CA ASN A 176 -3.60 -7.01 21.64
C ASN A 176 -2.40 -7.95 21.58
N LEU A 177 -1.24 -7.44 21.23
CA LEU A 177 -0.04 -8.24 21.02
C LEU A 177 1.04 -7.90 22.05
N ASP A 178 1.47 -8.93 22.75
CA ASP A 178 2.78 -8.91 23.41
C ASP A 178 3.81 -9.51 22.44
N LEU A 179 4.61 -8.64 21.81
CA LEU A 179 5.48 -9.04 20.71
C LEU A 179 6.88 -9.40 21.19
N ASN A 180 7.28 -10.64 20.88
CA ASN A 180 8.68 -10.96 20.64
C ASN A 180 8.95 -10.93 19.12
N PRO A 181 9.50 -9.82 18.55
CA PRO A 181 9.70 -9.66 17.11
C PRO A 181 10.54 -10.79 16.50
N MET A 182 11.50 -11.30 17.24
CA MET A 182 12.43 -12.32 16.77
C MET A 182 11.72 -13.65 16.47
N LYS A 183 10.61 -13.94 17.14
CA LYS A 183 9.83 -15.14 16.90
C LYS A 183 9.16 -15.16 15.53
N TYR A 184 8.72 -14.01 15.06
CA TYR A 184 7.92 -13.89 13.82
C TYR A 184 8.75 -13.44 12.61
N PHE A 185 9.90 -12.79 12.83
CA PHE A 185 10.67 -12.15 11.78
C PHE A 185 11.14 -13.11 10.67
N PRO A 186 11.54 -14.37 10.94
CA PRO A 186 11.85 -15.30 9.86
C PRO A 186 10.66 -15.56 8.92
N ASN A 187 9.45 -15.68 9.48
CA ASN A 187 8.24 -15.86 8.68
C ASN A 187 7.87 -14.58 7.90
N VAL A 188 8.06 -13.42 8.51
CA VAL A 188 7.87 -12.13 7.82
C VAL A 188 8.79 -12.05 6.60
N ILE A 189 10.07 -12.37 6.75
CA ILE A 189 11.03 -12.37 5.64
C ILE A 189 10.62 -13.38 4.57
N TRP A 190 10.19 -14.59 4.96
CA TRP A 190 9.76 -15.61 4.03
C TRP A 190 8.57 -15.17 3.18
N HIS A 191 7.56 -14.54 3.80
CA HIS A 191 6.34 -14.11 3.11
C HIS A 191 6.51 -12.81 2.32
N SER A 192 7.27 -11.87 2.85
CA SER A 192 7.49 -10.56 2.20
C SER A 192 8.67 -10.54 1.24
N GLU A 193 9.58 -11.51 1.36
CA GLU A 193 10.86 -11.58 0.61
C GLU A 193 11.78 -10.36 0.84
N VAL A 194 11.49 -9.56 1.87
CA VAL A 194 12.25 -8.36 2.24
C VAL A 194 12.42 -8.30 3.76
N PRO A 195 13.65 -8.12 4.29
CA PRO A 195 13.90 -8.05 5.72
C PRO A 195 13.57 -6.66 6.29
N LYS A 196 12.28 -6.33 6.36
CA LYS A 196 11.78 -5.07 6.93
C LYS A 196 10.96 -5.32 8.20
N ILE A 197 11.35 -4.68 9.29
CA ILE A 197 10.67 -4.85 10.61
C ILE A 197 9.25 -4.28 10.59
N ASN A 198 8.99 -3.21 9.85
CA ASN A 198 7.66 -2.62 9.75
C ASN A 198 6.62 -3.51 9.06
N LEU A 199 7.04 -4.57 8.36
CA LEU A 199 6.13 -5.57 7.80
C LEU A 199 5.62 -6.57 8.84
N LEU A 200 6.21 -6.57 10.05
CA LEU A 200 5.81 -7.46 11.13
C LEU A 200 4.36 -7.23 11.56
N GLN A 201 3.96 -5.97 11.73
CA GLN A 201 2.58 -5.60 12.07
C GLN A 201 1.60 -6.14 11.02
N GLY A 202 1.87 -5.88 9.74
CA GLY A 202 1.05 -6.36 8.64
C GLY A 202 0.95 -7.89 8.57
N TYR A 203 2.05 -8.60 8.83
CA TYR A 203 2.04 -10.06 8.89
C TYR A 203 1.14 -10.60 10.00
N ILE A 204 1.27 -10.06 11.20
CA ILE A 204 0.51 -10.53 12.36
C ILE A 204 -0.97 -10.17 12.22
N MET A 205 -1.25 -8.93 11.77
CA MET A 205 -2.62 -8.50 11.48
C MET A 205 -3.26 -9.38 10.42
N SER A 206 -2.56 -9.67 9.32
CA SER A 206 -3.07 -10.55 8.28
C SER A 206 -3.35 -11.97 8.79
N ASN A 207 -2.50 -12.50 9.67
CA ASN A 207 -2.72 -13.80 10.30
C ASN A 207 -3.97 -13.79 11.19
N PHE A 208 -4.17 -12.74 11.98
CA PHE A 208 -5.37 -12.57 12.80
C PHE A 208 -6.63 -12.49 11.93
N VAL A 209 -6.65 -11.58 10.98
CA VAL A 209 -7.81 -11.31 10.11
C VAL A 209 -8.17 -12.50 9.23
N SER A 210 -7.18 -13.29 8.80
CA SER A 210 -7.41 -14.46 7.94
C SER A 210 -8.27 -15.57 8.57
N LYS A 211 -8.45 -15.54 9.89
CA LYS A 211 -9.33 -16.43 10.63
C LYS A 211 -10.83 -16.06 10.49
N HIS A 212 -11.10 -14.83 10.11
CA HIS A 212 -12.44 -14.25 10.04
C HIS A 212 -12.87 -13.96 8.60
N VAL A 213 -11.97 -13.35 7.80
CA VAL A 213 -12.25 -13.00 6.41
C VAL A 213 -11.07 -13.34 5.50
N LYS A 214 -11.33 -13.45 4.19
CA LYS A 214 -10.31 -13.71 3.17
C LYS A 214 -9.86 -12.43 2.46
N VAL A 215 -10.67 -11.40 2.48
CA VAL A 215 -10.41 -10.11 1.87
C VAL A 215 -10.58 -9.03 2.91
N VAL A 216 -9.67 -8.07 2.94
CA VAL A 216 -9.74 -6.93 3.83
C VAL A 216 -9.37 -5.66 3.07
N LEU A 217 -10.13 -4.59 3.30
CA LEU A 217 -9.83 -3.26 2.81
C LEU A 217 -8.99 -2.49 3.85
N GLY A 218 -8.13 -1.61 3.36
CA GLY A 218 -7.34 -0.70 4.18
C GLY A 218 -7.33 0.70 3.60
N GLY A 219 -7.18 1.71 4.45
CA GLY A 219 -7.14 3.13 4.09
C GLY A 219 -5.83 3.60 3.44
N MET A 220 -4.93 2.67 3.08
CA MET A 220 -3.63 2.99 2.51
C MET A 220 -3.77 3.83 1.22
N GLY A 221 -3.02 4.93 1.14
CA GLY A 221 -3.04 5.87 0.02
C GLY A 221 -3.78 7.18 0.34
N GLY A 222 -4.52 7.26 1.46
CA GLY A 222 -5.20 8.46 1.89
C GLY A 222 -4.23 9.61 2.17
N ASP A 223 -3.26 9.38 3.03
CA ASP A 223 -2.23 10.37 3.37
C ASP A 223 -1.43 10.84 2.16
N GLU A 224 -1.11 9.95 1.23
CA GLU A 224 -0.38 10.28 0.01
C GLU A 224 -1.21 11.16 -0.95
N LEU A 225 -2.52 10.94 -0.99
CA LEU A 225 -3.42 11.69 -1.89
C LEU A 225 -3.88 13.02 -1.28
N PHE A 226 -4.09 13.05 0.04
CA PHE A 226 -4.68 14.19 0.75
C PHE A 226 -3.69 14.94 1.63
N ALA A 227 -2.40 14.66 1.50
CA ALA A 227 -1.32 15.31 2.26
C ALA A 227 -1.47 15.16 3.79
N GLY A 228 -1.83 13.98 4.28
CA GLY A 228 -2.06 13.69 5.69
C GLY A 228 -0.80 13.61 6.55
N TYR A 229 0.38 13.39 5.96
CA TYR A 229 1.64 13.33 6.73
C TYR A 229 2.14 14.72 7.13
N ASP A 230 2.70 14.84 8.34
CA ASP A 230 3.30 16.08 8.85
C ASP A 230 4.34 16.69 7.90
N ILE A 231 5.08 15.84 7.20
CA ILE A 231 6.08 16.29 6.22
C ILE A 231 5.48 17.14 5.09
N HIS A 232 4.23 16.90 4.71
CA HIS A 232 3.55 17.67 3.68
C HIS A 232 3.33 19.12 4.14
N GLY A 233 2.97 19.32 5.42
CA GLY A 233 2.84 20.65 6.03
C GLY A 233 4.18 21.39 6.04
N ILE A 234 5.28 20.71 6.38
CA ILE A 234 6.64 21.28 6.36
C ILE A 234 7.04 21.68 4.94
N LEU A 235 6.80 20.80 3.95
CA LEU A 235 7.13 21.11 2.55
C LEU A 235 6.33 22.30 2.03
N TYR A 236 5.05 22.40 2.37
CA TYR A 236 4.20 23.51 2.00
C TYR A 236 4.72 24.84 2.62
N ALA A 237 5.10 24.82 3.89
CA ALA A 237 5.67 25.98 4.56
C ALA A 237 7.00 26.43 3.93
N LEU A 238 7.87 25.47 3.59
CA LEU A 238 9.15 25.76 2.92
C LEU A 238 8.94 26.34 1.52
N GLN A 239 7.98 25.82 0.75
CA GLN A 239 7.63 26.35 -0.57
C GLN A 239 7.09 27.77 -0.45
N SER A 240 6.19 28.04 0.49
CA SER A 240 5.63 29.37 0.73
C SER A 240 6.71 30.37 1.12
N LEU A 241 7.71 29.96 1.91
CA LEU A 241 8.86 30.79 2.27
C LEU A 241 9.74 31.10 1.04
N SER A 242 10.00 30.11 0.19
CA SER A 242 10.72 30.27 -1.07
C SER A 242 10.03 31.26 -2.00
N ASP A 243 8.73 31.16 -2.16
CA ASP A 243 7.92 32.05 -2.99
C ASP A 243 7.93 33.50 -2.43
N TRP A 244 7.87 33.65 -1.10
CA TRP A 244 7.98 34.94 -0.44
C TRP A 244 9.34 35.58 -0.67
N VAL A 245 10.43 34.82 -0.53
CA VAL A 245 11.80 35.28 -0.80
C VAL A 245 11.96 35.74 -2.25
N HIS A 246 11.46 34.92 -3.21
CA HIS A 246 11.49 35.27 -4.65
C HIS A 246 10.76 36.59 -4.94
N LYS A 247 9.51 36.72 -4.47
CA LYS A 247 8.73 37.96 -4.62
C LYS A 247 9.38 39.18 -3.96
N SER A 248 10.04 38.99 -2.82
CA SER A 248 10.74 40.06 -2.15
C SER A 248 11.96 40.53 -2.95
N ILE A 249 12.65 39.62 -3.63
CA ILE A 249 13.80 39.96 -4.51
C ILE A 249 13.30 40.66 -5.78
N GLU A 250 12.24 40.19 -6.40
CA GLU A 250 11.63 40.80 -7.60
C GLU A 250 11.15 42.23 -7.35
N ASN A 251 10.69 42.54 -6.12
CA ASN A 251 10.27 43.89 -5.76
C ASN A 251 11.44 44.83 -5.41
N PHE A 252 12.70 44.33 -5.31
CA PHE A 252 13.90 45.09 -5.01
C PHE A 252 14.75 45.42 -6.26
N ILE A 253 14.41 44.80 -7.41
CA ILE A 253 15.04 45.05 -8.70
C ILE A 253 14.11 45.90 -9.57
#